data_aad7242d458eee6ad4c02b620946f3a9
#
_entry.id   aad7242d458eee6ad4c02b620946f3a9
#
_cell.length_a   1.000
_cell.length_b   1.000
_cell.length_c   1.000
_cell.angle_alpha   90.00
_cell.angle_beta   90.00
_cell.angle_gamma   90.00
#
_symmetry.space_group_name_H-M   'P 1'
#
loop_
_entity.id
_entity.type
_entity.pdbx_description
1 polymer ?
#
loop_
_entity_poly.entity_id
_entity_poly.type
_entity_poly.pdbx_seq_one_letter_code
_entity_poly.pdbx_strand_id
1 'polypeptide(L)'
;MPGEIDLPIAQDLPDGQFSVSSSLFGGTIRVNLSFQISKNLTGAFRYARVPSSTGDYKGYYWDRSFDLHYLLHKEKNIFPSIALGVRDFIGTGLYSGEYVVATKSLGKKIKFSAGIGWGRFAGKNSFANIFGIKNRVVEDIGKGGTLNVKRFFSGENSPFLSVSYRLNKKFQLISELSPDSYVHETSSPKGFTRKTDINLGLKYSIDPSMSVLFSLMHGNTLGLTVNMGI
;
A
#
# COMPACT_ATOMS: atom_id res chain seq x y z
N MET A 1 0.98 2.03 7.91
CA MET A 1 0.76 0.59 7.58
C MET A 1 2.08 -0.06 7.22
N PRO A 2 2.34 -1.30 7.66
CA PRO A 2 3.53 -2.03 7.23
C PRO A 2 3.58 -2.18 5.72
N GLY A 3 4.65 -1.71 5.11
CA GLY A 3 4.83 -1.70 3.66
C GLY A 3 6.23 -1.22 3.27
N GLU A 4 6.57 -1.35 1.99
CA GLU A 4 7.83 -0.86 1.43
C GLU A 4 7.62 0.50 0.76
N ILE A 5 7.43 0.59 -0.58
CA ILE A 5 7.12 1.85 -1.27
C ILE A 5 5.60 2.08 -1.22
N ASP A 6 4.84 1.15 -1.85
CA ASP A 6 3.37 1.19 -1.90
C ASP A 6 2.72 -0.18 -1.66
N LEU A 7 3.48 -1.27 -1.73
CA LEU A 7 3.00 -2.62 -1.47
C LEU A 7 3.09 -2.99 0.01
N PRO A 8 2.10 -3.77 0.52
CA PRO A 8 2.13 -4.26 1.90
C PRO A 8 3.16 -5.38 2.08
N ILE A 9 3.64 -5.51 3.31
CA ILE A 9 4.47 -6.63 3.76
C ILE A 9 3.83 -7.28 4.99
N ALA A 10 4.07 -8.58 5.20
CA ALA A 10 3.58 -9.30 6.38
C ALA A 10 4.48 -9.01 7.58
N GLN A 11 4.26 -7.87 8.22
CA GLN A 11 4.96 -7.42 9.41
C GLN A 11 3.97 -6.67 10.31
N ASP A 12 4.13 -6.76 11.62
CA ASP A 12 3.48 -5.91 12.60
C ASP A 12 4.36 -4.69 12.95
N LEU A 13 3.77 -3.69 13.54
CA LEU A 13 4.50 -2.65 14.26
C LEU A 13 4.81 -3.13 15.68
N PRO A 14 5.81 -2.58 16.37
CA PRO A 14 5.96 -2.77 17.80
C PRO A 14 4.69 -2.42 18.56
N ASP A 15 4.43 -3.13 19.65
CA ASP A 15 3.24 -2.91 20.47
C ASP A 15 3.20 -1.48 21.02
N GLY A 16 2.04 -0.84 20.92
CA GLY A 16 1.86 0.57 21.32
C GLY A 16 2.52 1.60 20.40
N GLN A 17 3.20 1.19 19.32
CA GLN A 17 3.84 2.12 18.42
C GLN A 17 2.80 2.90 17.61
N PHE A 18 3.00 4.21 17.58
CA PHE A 18 2.37 5.13 16.65
C PHE A 18 3.39 5.55 15.58
N SER A 19 2.96 5.70 14.34
CA SER A 19 3.84 6.18 13.29
C SER A 19 3.11 7.09 12.30
N VAL A 20 3.84 8.08 11.81
CA VAL A 20 3.39 9.03 10.79
C VAL A 20 4.24 8.82 9.55
N SER A 21 3.59 8.76 8.38
CA SER A 21 4.29 8.85 7.12
C SER A 21 3.66 9.91 6.23
N SER A 22 4.51 10.70 5.56
CA SER A 22 4.10 11.69 4.56
C SER A 22 4.77 11.38 3.24
N SER A 23 3.99 11.23 2.18
CA SER A 23 4.46 10.88 0.83
C SER A 23 4.02 11.93 -0.19
N LEU A 24 4.92 12.23 -1.11
CA LEU A 24 4.68 13.08 -2.27
C LEU A 24 5.12 12.34 -3.53
N PHE A 25 4.22 12.13 -4.49
CA PHE A 25 4.53 11.52 -5.80
C PHE A 25 3.44 11.87 -6.83
N GLY A 26 3.82 12.14 -8.06
CA GLY A 26 2.88 12.32 -9.18
C GLY A 26 1.71 13.25 -8.90
N GLY A 27 1.94 14.38 -8.19
CA GLY A 27 0.89 15.31 -7.79
C GLY A 27 0.05 14.87 -6.58
N THR A 28 0.23 13.63 -6.09
CA THR A 28 -0.42 13.10 -4.89
C THR A 28 0.36 13.48 -3.64
N ILE A 29 -0.34 13.94 -2.61
CA ILE A 29 0.18 14.07 -1.24
C ILE A 29 -0.61 13.09 -0.38
N ARG A 30 0.08 12.25 0.38
CA ARG A 30 -0.54 11.25 1.25
C ARG A 30 0.07 11.30 2.64
N VAL A 31 -0.75 11.44 3.65
CA VAL A 31 -0.37 11.33 5.06
C VAL A 31 -1.05 10.10 5.63
N ASN A 32 -0.28 9.24 6.30
CA ASN A 32 -0.81 8.09 7.02
C ASN A 32 -0.43 8.19 8.49
N LEU A 33 -1.39 7.97 9.36
CA LEU A 33 -1.21 7.77 10.78
C LEU A 33 -1.46 6.30 11.05
N SER A 34 -0.44 5.55 11.48
CA SER A 34 -0.56 4.12 11.73
C SER A 34 -0.30 3.83 13.19
N PHE A 35 -1.06 2.89 13.75
CA PHE A 35 -0.97 2.52 15.17
C PHE A 35 -1.22 1.02 15.34
N GLN A 36 -0.47 0.42 16.26
CA GLN A 36 -0.66 -0.97 16.65
C GLN A 36 -1.81 -1.05 17.64
N ILE A 37 -2.97 -1.58 17.18
CA ILE A 37 -4.19 -1.69 17.99
C ILE A 37 -4.04 -2.82 19.01
N SER A 38 -3.44 -3.92 18.60
CA SER A 38 -3.17 -5.09 19.42
C SER A 38 -1.97 -5.85 18.83
N LYS A 39 -1.51 -6.89 19.51
CA LYS A 39 -0.30 -7.66 19.18
C LYS A 39 -0.13 -8.01 17.68
N ASN A 40 -1.22 -8.22 16.94
CA ASN A 40 -1.17 -8.62 15.53
C ASN A 40 -1.99 -7.71 14.61
N LEU A 41 -2.66 -6.69 15.16
CA LEU A 41 -3.57 -5.82 14.44
C LEU A 41 -3.02 -4.40 14.38
N THR A 42 -2.73 -3.94 13.18
CA THR A 42 -2.35 -2.55 12.89
C THR A 42 -3.51 -1.84 12.21
N GLY A 43 -3.85 -0.66 12.68
CA GLY A 43 -4.77 0.26 12.02
C GLY A 43 -4.04 1.42 11.40
N ALA A 44 -4.62 2.03 10.38
CA ALA A 44 -4.13 3.30 9.86
C ALA A 44 -5.28 4.19 9.40
N PHE A 45 -5.11 5.49 9.64
CA PHE A 45 -5.88 6.54 9.01
C PHE A 45 -5.04 7.16 7.90
N ARG A 46 -5.63 7.28 6.70
CA ARG A 46 -5.00 7.92 5.54
C ARG A 46 -5.76 9.17 5.17
N TYR A 47 -5.02 10.25 4.95
CA TYR A 47 -5.51 11.47 4.35
C TYR A 47 -4.69 11.77 3.10
N ALA A 48 -5.36 11.86 1.95
CA ALA A 48 -4.68 12.01 0.67
C ALA A 48 -5.31 13.12 -0.18
N ARG A 49 -4.45 13.94 -0.80
CA ARG A 49 -4.81 14.81 -1.91
C ARG A 49 -4.41 14.10 -3.22
N VAL A 50 -5.39 13.77 -4.05
CA VAL A 50 -5.22 12.98 -5.27
C VAL A 50 -5.56 13.85 -6.47
N PRO A 51 -4.76 13.86 -7.55
CA PRO A 51 -5.14 14.48 -8.81
C PRO A 51 -6.45 13.87 -9.33
N SER A 52 -7.38 14.70 -9.76
CA SER A 52 -8.66 14.23 -10.29
C SER A 52 -9.03 15.00 -11.56
N SER A 53 -9.64 14.28 -12.50
CA SER A 53 -10.20 14.83 -13.74
C SER A 53 -11.71 14.68 -13.81
N THR A 54 -12.33 14.00 -12.84
CA THR A 54 -13.75 13.62 -12.89
C THR A 54 -14.64 14.52 -12.02
N GLY A 55 -15.84 14.83 -12.55
CA GLY A 55 -16.92 15.49 -11.83
C GLY A 55 -16.63 16.93 -11.39
N ASP A 56 -17.21 17.29 -10.25
CA ASP A 56 -17.10 18.64 -9.64
C ASP A 56 -15.71 18.93 -9.07
N TYR A 57 -14.82 17.94 -9.02
CA TYR A 57 -13.47 18.02 -8.45
C TYR A 57 -12.42 18.35 -9.51
N LYS A 58 -12.53 19.50 -10.17
CA LYS A 58 -11.51 19.97 -11.13
C LYS A 58 -10.19 20.23 -10.43
N GLY A 59 -9.25 19.30 -10.59
CA GLY A 59 -7.87 19.44 -10.15
C GLY A 59 -7.43 18.47 -9.07
N TYR A 60 -8.04 18.47 -7.90
CA TYR A 60 -7.65 17.59 -6.78
C TYR A 60 -8.87 17.17 -5.98
N TYR A 61 -8.83 15.90 -5.54
CA TYR A 61 -9.78 15.31 -4.61
C TYR A 61 -9.08 15.03 -3.26
N TRP A 62 -9.78 15.29 -2.16
CA TRP A 62 -9.30 14.98 -0.81
C TRP A 62 -9.98 13.71 -0.30
N ASP A 63 -9.17 12.68 -0.12
CA ASP A 63 -9.62 11.37 0.33
C ASP A 63 -9.32 11.13 1.80
N ARG A 64 -10.21 10.44 2.49
CA ARG A 64 -10.05 9.97 3.86
C ARG A 64 -10.40 8.50 3.91
N SER A 65 -9.49 7.70 4.41
CA SER A 65 -9.70 6.26 4.48
C SER A 65 -9.10 5.64 5.73
N PHE A 66 -9.67 4.50 6.12
CA PHE A 66 -9.15 3.67 7.18
C PHE A 66 -8.70 2.33 6.61
N ASP A 67 -7.55 1.88 7.06
CA ASP A 67 -6.95 0.62 6.66
C ASP A 67 -6.77 -0.27 7.88
N LEU A 68 -6.90 -1.59 7.69
CA LEU A 68 -6.58 -2.60 8.69
C LEU A 68 -5.59 -3.61 8.10
N HIS A 69 -4.66 -4.04 8.93
CA HIS A 69 -3.68 -5.08 8.61
C HIS A 69 -3.57 -6.04 9.78
N TYR A 70 -3.80 -7.31 9.52
CA TYR A 70 -3.76 -8.37 10.52
C TYR A 70 -2.68 -9.39 10.19
N LEU A 71 -1.72 -9.55 11.09
CA LEU A 71 -0.65 -10.54 10.99
C LEU A 71 -1.18 -11.89 11.47
N LEU A 72 -1.46 -12.79 10.52
CA LEU A 72 -1.96 -14.14 10.79
C LEU A 72 -0.88 -15.05 11.38
N HIS A 73 0.34 -14.95 10.83
CA HIS A 73 1.47 -15.79 11.21
C HIS A 73 2.76 -14.99 11.21
N LYS A 74 3.58 -15.11 12.25
CA LYS A 74 4.94 -14.54 12.31
C LYS A 74 5.93 -15.52 11.68
N GLU A 75 6.93 -14.97 11.01
CA GLU A 75 8.02 -15.74 10.42
C GLU A 75 8.68 -16.67 11.46
N LYS A 76 8.77 -17.97 11.13
CA LYS A 76 9.44 -18.95 11.98
C LYS A 76 10.12 -20.01 11.12
N ASN A 77 11.42 -20.19 11.31
CA ASN A 77 12.22 -21.14 10.53
C ASN A 77 12.04 -20.96 9.01
N ILE A 78 11.52 -21.98 8.32
CA ILE A 78 11.24 -21.97 6.88
C ILE A 78 9.94 -21.28 6.51
N PHE A 79 8.98 -21.16 7.44
CA PHE A 79 7.67 -20.58 7.18
C PHE A 79 7.73 -19.03 7.14
N PRO A 80 7.16 -18.38 6.10
CA PRO A 80 7.10 -16.93 6.02
C PRO A 80 6.10 -16.36 7.04
N SER A 81 6.22 -15.07 7.34
CA SER A 81 5.10 -14.32 7.90
C SER A 81 3.96 -14.26 6.91
N ILE A 82 2.72 -14.27 7.39
CA ILE A 82 1.52 -14.13 6.55
C ILE A 82 0.63 -13.07 7.17
N ALA A 83 0.16 -12.15 6.35
CA ALA A 83 -0.79 -11.12 6.76
C ALA A 83 -1.92 -10.97 5.74
N LEU A 84 -3.04 -10.52 6.22
CA LEU A 84 -4.15 -10.04 5.40
C LEU A 84 -4.45 -8.58 5.75
N GLY A 85 -5.00 -7.84 4.80
CA GLY A 85 -5.39 -6.47 5.06
C GLY A 85 -6.51 -6.00 4.16
N VAL A 86 -7.16 -4.95 4.64
CA VAL A 86 -8.18 -4.21 3.92
C VAL A 86 -7.83 -2.73 3.93
N ARG A 87 -7.71 -2.14 2.75
CA ARG A 87 -7.51 -0.70 2.58
C ARG A 87 -8.83 -0.04 2.29
N ASP A 88 -9.02 1.14 2.86
CA ASP A 88 -10.20 1.98 2.64
C ASP A 88 -11.51 1.22 2.92
N PHE A 89 -11.56 0.51 4.07
CA PHE A 89 -12.71 -0.30 4.44
C PHE A 89 -13.89 0.54 4.95
N ILE A 90 -13.60 1.72 5.50
CA ILE A 90 -14.56 2.77 5.86
C ILE A 90 -13.99 4.09 5.35
N GLY A 91 -14.29 4.43 4.11
CA GLY A 91 -13.79 5.63 3.45
C GLY A 91 -14.62 5.92 2.21
N THR A 92 -13.99 6.51 1.21
CA THR A 92 -14.64 6.86 -0.06
C THR A 92 -14.64 5.72 -1.07
N GLY A 93 -13.86 4.69 -0.83
CA GLY A 93 -13.64 3.59 -1.78
C GLY A 93 -12.52 3.85 -2.80
N LEU A 94 -11.96 5.06 -2.86
CA LEU A 94 -10.93 5.45 -3.82
C LEU A 94 -9.69 4.55 -3.75
N TYR A 95 -9.27 4.19 -2.55
CA TYR A 95 -8.12 3.32 -2.29
C TYR A 95 -8.51 1.90 -1.90
N SER A 96 -9.78 1.54 -2.10
CA SER A 96 -10.29 0.25 -1.68
C SER A 96 -9.55 -0.91 -2.33
N GLY A 97 -9.04 -1.79 -1.50
CA GLY A 97 -8.35 -3.00 -1.92
C GLY A 97 -8.04 -3.91 -0.74
N GLU A 98 -8.10 -5.18 -1.00
CA GLU A 98 -7.77 -6.23 -0.04
C GLU A 98 -6.52 -6.97 -0.50
N TYR A 99 -5.83 -7.60 0.43
CA TYR A 99 -4.65 -8.39 0.09
C TYR A 99 -4.39 -9.51 1.09
N VAL A 100 -3.73 -10.54 0.60
CA VAL A 100 -3.00 -11.53 1.38
C VAL A 100 -1.55 -11.47 0.96
N VAL A 101 -0.64 -11.35 1.91
CA VAL A 101 0.79 -11.24 1.65
C VAL A 101 1.59 -12.16 2.54
N ALA A 102 2.60 -12.79 1.96
CA ALA A 102 3.63 -13.55 2.67
C ALA A 102 4.97 -12.81 2.58
N THR A 103 5.71 -12.76 3.69
CA THR A 103 7.03 -12.12 3.75
C THR A 103 8.05 -13.06 4.37
N LYS A 104 9.20 -13.21 3.72
CA LYS A 104 10.30 -14.05 4.17
C LYS A 104 11.62 -13.29 4.18
N SER A 105 12.33 -13.40 5.30
CA SER A 105 13.70 -12.90 5.43
C SER A 105 14.69 -13.98 4.96
N LEU A 106 15.58 -13.61 4.03
CA LEU A 106 16.66 -14.45 3.55
C LEU A 106 17.97 -13.93 4.16
N GLY A 107 18.37 -14.54 5.26
CA GLY A 107 19.45 -14.05 6.10
C GLY A 107 19.10 -12.69 6.73
N LYS A 108 20.15 -11.85 6.93
CA LYS A 108 19.99 -10.53 7.61
C LYS A 108 19.81 -9.36 6.64
N LYS A 109 19.95 -9.60 5.33
CA LYS A 109 20.02 -8.51 4.35
C LYS A 109 18.86 -8.45 3.38
N ILE A 110 18.25 -9.59 3.02
CA ILE A 110 17.21 -9.64 2.00
C ILE A 110 15.88 -9.94 2.67
N LYS A 111 14.84 -9.22 2.27
CA LYS A 111 13.46 -9.53 2.57
C LYS A 111 12.70 -9.64 1.26
N PHE A 112 11.98 -10.72 1.08
CA PHE A 112 11.14 -10.99 -0.07
C PHE A 112 9.68 -11.06 0.37
N SER A 113 8.79 -10.41 -0.36
CA SER A 113 7.35 -10.49 -0.13
C SER A 113 6.62 -10.81 -1.42
N ALA A 114 5.62 -11.67 -1.33
CA ALA A 114 4.74 -12.05 -2.42
C ALA A 114 3.30 -12.05 -1.92
N GLY A 115 2.38 -11.55 -2.72
CA GLY A 115 0.99 -11.48 -2.34
C GLY A 115 0.04 -11.48 -3.51
N ILE A 116 -1.24 -11.59 -3.18
CA ILE A 116 -2.36 -11.46 -4.10
C ILE A 116 -3.27 -10.36 -3.55
N GLY A 117 -3.73 -9.48 -4.42
CA GLY A 117 -4.58 -8.38 -4.04
C GLY A 117 -5.80 -8.20 -4.93
N TRP A 118 -6.83 -7.59 -4.38
CA TRP A 118 -8.12 -7.28 -5.01
C TRP A 118 -8.33 -5.78 -5.05
N GLY A 119 -9.34 -5.36 -5.79
CA GLY A 119 -9.68 -3.95 -5.92
C GLY A 119 -8.55 -3.16 -6.54
N ARG A 120 -8.04 -2.14 -5.84
CA ARG A 120 -6.94 -1.31 -6.35
C ARG A 120 -5.67 -2.11 -6.64
N PHE A 121 -5.43 -3.21 -5.93
CA PHE A 121 -4.33 -4.12 -6.21
C PHE A 121 -4.54 -5.03 -7.43
N ALA A 122 -5.69 -5.00 -8.09
CA ALA A 122 -6.02 -5.81 -9.26
C ALA A 122 -6.09 -4.98 -10.56
N GLY A 123 -5.38 -3.86 -10.64
CA GLY A 123 -5.46 -2.95 -11.79
C GLY A 123 -4.71 -3.42 -13.04
N LYS A 124 -3.68 -4.26 -12.89
CA LYS A 124 -2.86 -4.82 -13.98
C LYS A 124 -2.54 -6.27 -13.71
N ASN A 125 -2.36 -7.04 -14.81
CA ASN A 125 -2.02 -8.47 -14.77
C ASN A 125 -3.02 -9.28 -13.92
N SER A 126 -4.30 -8.84 -13.94
CA SER A 126 -5.37 -9.47 -13.18
C SER A 126 -5.82 -10.78 -13.82
N PHE A 127 -6.37 -11.65 -12.99
CA PHE A 127 -6.96 -12.92 -13.38
C PHE A 127 -8.22 -13.20 -12.57
N ALA A 128 -8.94 -14.26 -12.94
CA ALA A 128 -10.19 -14.62 -12.28
C ALA A 128 -10.01 -14.81 -10.77
N ASN A 129 -10.99 -14.33 -10.01
CA ASN A 129 -10.97 -14.38 -8.55
C ASN A 129 -10.76 -15.81 -8.02
N ILE A 130 -9.75 -15.99 -7.18
CA ILE A 130 -9.39 -17.30 -6.60
C ILE A 130 -10.48 -17.87 -5.68
N PHE A 131 -11.37 -17.03 -5.14
CA PHE A 131 -12.52 -17.44 -4.32
C PHE A 131 -13.82 -17.57 -5.13
N GLY A 132 -13.78 -17.33 -6.45
CA GLY A 132 -14.94 -17.41 -7.31
C GLY A 132 -15.95 -16.25 -7.21
N ILE A 133 -15.66 -15.22 -6.44
CA ILE A 133 -16.55 -14.04 -6.24
C ILE A 133 -16.30 -13.05 -7.37
N LYS A 134 -17.08 -13.16 -8.45
CA LYS A 134 -16.78 -12.48 -9.72
C LYS A 134 -17.02 -10.97 -9.72
N ASN A 135 -18.07 -10.48 -9.07
CA ASN A 135 -18.50 -9.10 -9.20
C ASN A 135 -18.07 -8.29 -7.98
N ARG A 136 -17.25 -7.26 -8.22
CA ARG A 136 -16.93 -6.25 -7.21
C ARG A 136 -17.97 -5.13 -7.28
N VAL A 137 -18.60 -4.84 -6.16
CA VAL A 137 -19.49 -3.68 -6.04
C VAL A 137 -18.64 -2.42 -6.10
N VAL A 138 -18.90 -1.56 -7.10
CA VAL A 138 -18.30 -0.24 -7.22
C VAL A 138 -19.18 0.74 -6.46
N GLU A 139 -18.63 1.41 -5.47
CA GLU A 139 -19.34 2.48 -4.75
C GLU A 139 -19.14 3.83 -5.42
N ASP A 140 -20.14 4.70 -5.27
CA ASP A 140 -19.99 6.10 -5.67
C ASP A 140 -18.94 6.78 -4.81
N ILE A 141 -17.92 7.34 -5.47
CA ILE A 141 -16.94 8.21 -4.83
C ILE A 141 -17.69 9.42 -4.27
N GLY A 142 -17.65 9.59 -2.94
CA GLY A 142 -18.33 10.71 -2.28
C GLY A 142 -19.33 10.33 -1.18
N LYS A 143 -19.77 9.08 -1.13
CA LYS A 143 -20.53 8.53 0.00
C LYS A 143 -19.61 7.79 0.96
N GLY A 144 -18.59 8.48 1.48
CA GLY A 144 -17.68 7.90 2.45
C GLY A 144 -18.38 7.50 3.77
N GLY A 145 -17.78 6.60 4.53
CA GLY A 145 -18.25 6.18 5.85
C GLY A 145 -19.18 4.97 5.86
N THR A 146 -19.43 4.33 4.73
CA THR A 146 -20.24 3.09 4.66
C THR A 146 -19.35 1.86 4.58
N LEU A 147 -19.62 0.89 5.46
CA LEU A 147 -18.98 -0.43 5.43
C LEU A 147 -19.72 -1.34 4.46
N ASN A 148 -19.12 -1.66 3.31
CA ASN A 148 -19.69 -2.60 2.35
C ASN A 148 -18.89 -3.91 2.32
N VAL A 149 -19.26 -4.85 3.18
CA VAL A 149 -18.58 -6.16 3.31
C VAL A 149 -18.67 -7.02 2.04
N LYS A 150 -19.69 -6.81 1.18
CA LYS A 150 -19.84 -7.54 -0.09
C LYS A 150 -18.76 -7.22 -1.11
N ARG A 151 -18.03 -6.13 -0.91
CA ARG A 151 -16.93 -5.70 -1.75
C ARG A 151 -15.64 -6.46 -1.47
N PHE A 152 -15.45 -6.95 -0.24
CA PHE A 152 -14.20 -7.52 0.17
C PHE A 152 -13.89 -8.83 -0.56
N PHE A 153 -12.62 -8.95 -1.02
CA PHE A 153 -12.08 -10.10 -1.75
C PHE A 153 -12.89 -10.48 -3.00
N SER A 154 -13.60 -9.52 -3.59
CA SER A 154 -14.44 -9.71 -4.78
C SER A 154 -13.84 -9.04 -6.02
N GLY A 155 -14.30 -9.46 -7.21
CA GLY A 155 -13.74 -9.05 -8.49
C GLY A 155 -12.43 -9.78 -8.81
N GLU A 156 -11.74 -9.34 -9.85
CA GLU A 156 -10.43 -9.89 -10.22
C GLU A 156 -9.38 -9.66 -9.14
N ASN A 157 -8.31 -10.44 -9.20
CA ASN A 157 -7.16 -10.30 -8.33
C ASN A 157 -5.86 -10.32 -9.15
N SER A 158 -4.79 -9.74 -8.60
CA SER A 158 -3.46 -9.73 -9.22
C SER A 158 -2.38 -10.11 -8.23
N PRO A 159 -1.29 -10.76 -8.70
CA PRO A 159 -0.12 -10.98 -7.91
C PRO A 159 0.67 -9.67 -7.77
N PHE A 160 1.37 -9.55 -6.66
CA PHE A 160 2.37 -8.51 -6.44
C PHE A 160 3.60 -9.07 -5.73
N LEU A 161 4.74 -8.42 -5.92
CA LEU A 161 6.02 -8.84 -5.36
C LEU A 161 6.78 -7.64 -4.84
N SER A 162 7.56 -7.82 -3.78
CA SER A 162 8.57 -6.85 -3.36
C SER A 162 9.83 -7.55 -2.87
N VAL A 163 10.95 -6.91 -3.11
CA VAL A 163 12.26 -7.32 -2.60
C VAL A 163 12.92 -6.11 -1.99
N SER A 164 13.43 -6.25 -0.78
CA SER A 164 14.27 -5.24 -0.18
C SER A 164 15.62 -5.80 0.22
N TYR A 165 16.69 -5.03 -0.03
CA TYR A 165 18.07 -5.39 0.23
C TYR A 165 18.72 -4.33 1.13
N ARG A 166 19.12 -4.74 2.32
CA ARG A 166 19.82 -3.89 3.28
C ARG A 166 21.30 -3.82 2.91
N LEU A 167 21.72 -2.69 2.36
CA LEU A 167 23.12 -2.42 2.05
C LEU A 167 23.97 -2.34 3.33
N ASN A 168 23.49 -1.55 4.29
CA ASN A 168 24.10 -1.36 5.61
C ASN A 168 23.03 -0.93 6.64
N LYS A 169 23.43 -0.43 7.81
CA LYS A 169 22.51 0.00 8.88
C LYS A 169 21.64 1.19 8.47
N LYS A 170 22.08 2.02 7.51
CA LYS A 170 21.39 3.25 7.10
C LYS A 170 20.68 3.14 5.77
N PHE A 171 21.14 2.29 4.84
CA PHE A 171 20.64 2.23 3.48
C PHE A 171 20.01 0.89 3.13
N GLN A 172 18.82 0.95 2.50
CA GLN A 172 18.08 -0.20 1.99
C GLN A 172 17.58 0.12 0.58
N LEU A 173 17.84 -0.79 -0.35
CA LEU A 173 17.25 -0.77 -1.68
C LEU A 173 15.94 -1.54 -1.67
N ILE A 174 14.96 -1.07 -2.44
CA ILE A 174 13.63 -1.68 -2.54
C ILE A 174 13.26 -1.76 -4.01
N SER A 175 12.69 -2.88 -4.41
CA SER A 175 12.04 -3.06 -5.72
C SER A 175 10.68 -3.69 -5.52
N GLU A 176 9.67 -3.18 -6.20
CA GLU A 176 8.30 -3.69 -6.19
C GLU A 176 7.79 -3.93 -7.60
N LEU A 177 7.06 -5.02 -7.80
CA LEU A 177 6.20 -5.24 -8.95
C LEU A 177 4.76 -4.95 -8.49
N SER A 178 4.27 -3.75 -8.84
CA SER A 178 2.97 -3.24 -8.38
C SER A 178 1.90 -3.37 -9.45
N PRO A 179 0.77 -4.04 -9.17
CA PRO A 179 -0.35 -4.15 -10.09
C PRO A 179 -1.28 -2.92 -10.05
N ASP A 180 -1.09 -1.96 -9.14
CA ASP A 180 -1.94 -0.77 -9.06
C ASP A 180 -1.84 0.04 -10.35
N SER A 181 -2.96 0.23 -11.03
CA SER A 181 -3.03 1.02 -12.26
C SER A 181 -3.15 2.53 -12.00
N TYR A 182 -3.34 2.94 -10.74
CA TYR A 182 -3.50 4.34 -10.33
C TYR A 182 -4.53 5.09 -11.19
N VAL A 183 -5.70 4.50 -11.39
CA VAL A 183 -6.73 4.95 -12.35
C VAL A 183 -7.05 6.43 -12.20
N HIS A 184 -7.20 6.92 -10.97
CA HIS A 184 -7.53 8.32 -10.73
C HIS A 184 -6.34 9.26 -11.00
N GLU A 185 -5.17 8.87 -10.54
CA GLU A 185 -3.94 9.67 -10.68
C GLU A 185 -3.47 9.72 -12.13
N THR A 186 -3.60 8.61 -12.88
CA THR A 186 -3.17 8.53 -14.28
C THR A 186 -4.17 9.13 -15.27
N SER A 187 -5.43 9.27 -14.91
CA SER A 187 -6.45 9.91 -15.73
C SER A 187 -6.44 11.44 -15.65
N SER A 188 -5.73 12.01 -14.68
CA SER A 188 -5.66 13.46 -14.48
C SER A 188 -4.46 14.09 -15.17
N PRO A 189 -4.61 15.26 -15.83
CA PRO A 189 -3.47 16.01 -16.38
C PRO A 189 -2.48 16.49 -15.30
N LYS A 190 -2.91 16.53 -14.03
CA LYS A 190 -2.05 16.87 -12.87
C LYS A 190 -1.42 15.67 -12.20
N GLY A 191 -1.71 14.48 -12.70
CA GLY A 191 -1.17 13.23 -12.21
C GLY A 191 0.10 12.80 -12.93
N PHE A 192 0.24 11.51 -13.15
CA PHE A 192 1.42 10.95 -13.79
C PHE A 192 1.05 9.88 -14.82
N THR A 193 2.01 9.52 -15.68
CA THR A 193 1.86 8.44 -16.64
C THR A 193 2.60 7.21 -16.14
N ARG A 194 1.93 6.07 -16.08
CA ARG A 194 2.54 4.79 -15.76
C ARG A 194 3.23 4.18 -16.99
N LYS A 195 4.54 3.95 -16.91
CA LYS A 195 5.34 3.34 -18.00
C LYS A 195 5.68 1.88 -17.75
N THR A 196 5.89 1.51 -16.48
CA THR A 196 6.24 0.15 -16.06
C THR A 196 5.44 -0.26 -14.83
N ASP A 197 5.46 -1.55 -14.51
CA ASP A 197 4.86 -2.10 -13.29
C ASP A 197 5.85 -2.08 -12.11
N ILE A 198 7.07 -1.54 -12.32
CA ILE A 198 8.16 -1.60 -11.35
C ILE A 198 8.28 -0.26 -10.62
N ASN A 199 8.38 -0.35 -9.30
CA ASN A 199 8.81 0.73 -8.43
C ASN A 199 10.21 0.40 -7.89
N LEU A 200 11.08 1.41 -7.82
CA LEU A 200 12.39 1.33 -7.20
C LEU A 200 12.48 2.33 -6.06
N GLY A 201 13.15 1.95 -4.97
CA GLY A 201 13.29 2.81 -3.81
C GLY A 201 14.67 2.72 -3.17
N LEU A 202 15.12 3.85 -2.63
CA LEU A 202 16.27 3.95 -1.75
C LEU A 202 15.80 4.55 -0.42
N LYS A 203 15.79 3.74 0.62
CA LYS A 203 15.45 4.16 1.98
C LYS A 203 16.73 4.51 2.73
N TYR A 204 16.72 5.68 3.35
CA TYR A 204 17.77 6.16 4.26
C TYR A 204 17.20 6.27 5.68
N SER A 205 17.72 5.49 6.60
CA SER A 205 17.38 5.57 8.03
C SER A 205 18.28 6.60 8.70
N ILE A 206 17.66 7.69 9.15
CA ILE A 206 18.35 8.76 9.90
C ILE A 206 18.71 8.22 11.28
N ASP A 207 17.71 7.62 11.94
CA ASP A 207 17.81 6.96 13.23
C ASP A 207 16.80 5.78 13.29
N PRO A 208 16.66 5.05 14.42
CA PRO A 208 15.71 3.95 14.53
C PRO A 208 14.23 4.34 14.33
N SER A 209 13.87 5.59 14.60
CA SER A 209 12.50 6.08 14.51
C SER A 209 12.20 6.85 13.23
N MET A 210 13.22 7.36 12.52
CA MET A 210 13.04 8.25 11.39
C MET A 210 13.75 7.76 10.13
N SER A 211 13.05 7.79 9.01
CA SER A 211 13.60 7.44 7.70
C SER A 211 13.01 8.26 6.55
N VAL A 212 13.81 8.40 5.49
CA VAL A 212 13.42 9.01 4.23
C VAL A 212 13.53 7.97 3.12
N LEU A 213 12.52 7.88 2.28
CA LEU A 213 12.48 7.00 1.13
C LEU A 213 12.37 7.84 -0.14
N PHE A 214 13.36 7.73 -1.00
CA PHE A 214 13.32 8.22 -2.37
C PHE A 214 12.84 7.08 -3.27
N SER A 215 11.88 7.33 -4.14
CA SER A 215 11.33 6.31 -5.03
C SER A 215 11.24 6.80 -6.47
N LEU A 216 11.41 5.89 -7.40
CA LEU A 216 11.02 6.01 -8.80
C LEU A 216 9.87 5.04 -9.04
N MET A 217 8.67 5.59 -9.13
CA MET A 217 7.45 4.82 -9.30
C MET A 217 7.09 4.72 -10.77
N HIS A 218 6.73 3.52 -11.21
CA HIS A 218 6.24 3.22 -12.55
C HIS A 218 7.12 3.74 -13.70
N GLY A 219 8.45 3.83 -13.43
CA GLY A 219 9.47 4.15 -14.44
C GLY A 219 9.63 5.64 -14.79
N ASN A 220 8.83 6.54 -14.22
CA ASN A 220 8.93 7.98 -14.55
C ASN A 220 8.49 8.94 -13.45
N THR A 221 7.99 8.46 -12.33
CA THR A 221 7.43 9.31 -11.28
C THR A 221 8.31 9.28 -10.05
N LEU A 222 8.94 10.41 -9.74
CA LEU A 222 9.71 10.54 -8.50
C LEU A 222 8.77 10.65 -7.31
N GLY A 223 9.14 9.98 -6.24
CA GLY A 223 8.44 10.01 -4.97
C GLY A 223 9.40 10.28 -3.82
N LEU A 224 8.88 10.93 -2.80
CA LEU A 224 9.55 11.19 -1.53
C LEU A 224 8.61 10.80 -0.39
N THR A 225 9.08 9.96 0.52
CA THR A 225 8.32 9.61 1.73
C THR A 225 9.19 9.83 2.96
N VAL A 226 8.65 10.51 3.94
CA VAL A 226 9.25 10.64 5.28
C VAL A 226 8.42 9.80 6.24
N ASN A 227 9.07 8.95 7.01
CA ASN A 227 8.45 8.12 8.03
C ASN A 227 9.03 8.46 9.40
N MET A 228 8.15 8.55 10.40
CA MET A 228 8.50 8.79 11.78
C MET A 228 7.69 7.83 12.67
N GLY A 229 8.40 7.06 13.50
CA GLY A 229 7.81 6.25 14.57
C GLY A 229 7.92 6.98 15.90
N ILE A 230 6.89 6.89 16.73
CA ILE A 230 6.79 7.51 18.06
C ILE A 230 6.52 6.43 19.08
#